data_32482d00f1332784a35f3a4fbaf080cc
#
_entry.id   32482d00f1332784a35f3a4fbaf080cc
#
_cell.length_a   1.000
_cell.length_b   1.000
_cell.length_c   1.000
_cell.angle_alpha   90.00
_cell.angle_beta   90.00
_cell.angle_gamma   90.00
#
_symmetry.space_group_name_H-M   'P 1'
#
loop_
_entity.id
_entity.type
_entity.pdbx_description
1 polymer ?
#
loop_
_entity_poly.entity_id
_entity_poly.type
_entity_poly.pdbx_seq_one_letter_code
_entity_poly.pdbx_strand_id
1 'polypeptide(L)'
;MARCLIIGCGCRGRLLAGELIARGHAVRGTTRDSAAAGGIEAVGAEAVIGDPDVVATLARALDHVTVACILLGSATGTPAQLAALHSTRLEMLLTRMIDTTVRGIVYEAEGTVDPALLDAGGALVRARCEDSRIPYVLLRTGTSDAAAWTAGAADAVTSALDGDAAGRR
;
A
#
# COMPACT_ATOMS: atom_id res chain seq x y z
N MET A 1 8.14 -10.34 -13.77
CA MET A 1 8.66 -9.22 -12.94
C MET A 1 7.65 -8.07 -12.98
N ALA A 2 7.18 -7.62 -11.84
CA ALA A 2 6.26 -6.49 -11.72
C ALA A 2 6.94 -5.33 -11.00
N ARG A 3 6.44 -4.11 -11.17
CA ARG A 3 6.83 -2.96 -10.35
C ARG A 3 5.79 -2.75 -9.26
N CYS A 4 6.20 -2.88 -8.01
CA CYS A 4 5.36 -2.72 -6.84
C CYS A 4 5.63 -1.35 -6.20
N LEU A 5 4.57 -0.62 -5.87
CA LEU A 5 4.65 0.61 -5.09
C LEU A 5 4.22 0.32 -3.66
N ILE A 6 5.00 0.79 -2.69
CA ILE A 6 4.65 0.74 -1.28
C ILE A 6 4.44 2.18 -0.79
N ILE A 7 3.20 2.54 -0.53
CA ILE A 7 2.82 3.83 0.07
C ILE A 7 2.84 3.67 1.58
N GLY A 8 3.61 4.51 2.27
CA GLY A 8 3.90 4.33 3.69
C GLY A 8 5.02 3.31 3.94
N CYS A 9 6.14 3.46 3.25
CA CYS A 9 7.28 2.53 3.33
C CYS A 9 8.12 2.76 4.59
N GLY A 10 7.52 2.53 5.77
CA GLY A 10 8.18 2.50 7.07
C GLY A 10 8.93 1.19 7.34
N CYS A 11 9.11 0.83 8.61
CA CYS A 11 9.86 -0.39 8.99
C CYS A 11 9.30 -1.65 8.34
N ARG A 12 7.99 -1.89 8.42
CA ARG A 12 7.34 -3.06 7.80
C ARG A 12 7.33 -2.98 6.28
N GLY A 13 7.12 -1.78 5.72
CA GLY A 13 7.19 -1.56 4.28
C GLY A 13 8.56 -1.91 3.70
N ARG A 14 9.65 -1.64 4.42
CA ARG A 14 11.02 -2.02 4.02
C ARG A 14 11.25 -3.53 4.08
N LEU A 15 10.67 -4.22 5.06
CA LEU A 15 10.71 -5.69 5.11
C LEU A 15 9.98 -6.29 3.90
N LEU A 16 8.79 -5.79 3.61
CA LEU A 16 8.05 -6.20 2.41
C LEU A 16 8.82 -5.89 1.13
N ALA A 17 9.44 -4.71 1.03
CA ALA A 17 10.24 -4.34 -0.12
C ALA A 17 11.38 -5.34 -0.38
N GLY A 18 12.13 -5.70 0.67
CA GLY A 18 13.19 -6.72 0.58
C GLY A 18 12.67 -8.08 0.11
N GLU A 19 11.55 -8.53 0.65
CA GLU A 19 10.92 -9.80 0.26
C GLU A 19 10.45 -9.78 -1.21
N LEU A 20 9.81 -8.69 -1.66
CA LEU A 20 9.37 -8.56 -3.04
C LEU A 20 10.54 -8.51 -4.03
N ILE A 21 11.64 -7.85 -3.66
CA ILE A 21 12.88 -7.84 -4.46
C ILE A 21 13.47 -9.24 -4.54
N ALA A 22 13.49 -9.99 -3.42
CA ALA A 22 13.94 -11.37 -3.41
C ALA A 22 13.07 -12.28 -4.30
N ARG A 23 11.78 -11.97 -4.44
CA ARG A 23 10.86 -12.64 -5.39
C ARG A 23 10.99 -12.15 -6.84
N GLY A 24 11.93 -11.25 -7.14
CA GLY A 24 12.22 -10.78 -8.50
C GLY A 24 11.37 -9.60 -8.98
N HIS A 25 10.75 -8.85 -8.08
CA HIS A 25 10.00 -7.63 -8.41
C HIS A 25 10.88 -6.38 -8.27
N ALA A 26 10.57 -5.33 -9.03
CA ALA A 26 11.09 -4.00 -8.79
C ALA A 26 10.19 -3.29 -7.77
N VAL A 27 10.77 -2.62 -6.78
CA VAL A 27 10.01 -1.97 -5.72
C VAL A 27 10.33 -0.48 -5.63
N ARG A 28 9.29 0.31 -5.47
CA ARG A 28 9.34 1.73 -5.15
C ARG A 28 8.64 1.96 -3.82
N GLY A 29 9.28 2.66 -2.90
CA GLY A 29 8.71 3.00 -1.60
C GLY A 29 8.55 4.50 -1.43
N THR A 30 7.44 4.94 -0.84
CA THR A 30 7.24 6.34 -0.52
C THR A 30 7.51 6.62 0.95
N THR A 31 8.06 7.80 1.21
CA THR A 31 8.21 8.37 2.56
C THR A 31 7.91 9.86 2.52
N ARG A 32 7.35 10.40 3.61
CA ARG A 32 7.17 11.84 3.81
C ARG A 32 8.47 12.55 4.18
N ASP A 33 9.38 11.81 4.81
CA ASP A 33 10.63 12.35 5.34
C ASP A 33 11.80 11.93 4.44
N SER A 34 12.50 12.92 3.89
CA SER A 34 13.70 12.70 3.08
C SER A 34 14.81 11.99 3.86
N ALA A 35 14.89 12.15 5.19
CA ALA A 35 15.86 11.46 6.03
C ALA A 35 15.60 9.93 6.06
N ALA A 36 14.38 9.48 5.83
CA ALA A 36 14.02 8.06 5.78
C ALA A 36 14.29 7.40 4.41
N ALA A 37 14.57 8.17 3.36
CA ALA A 37 14.80 7.65 2.00
C ALA A 37 15.94 6.64 1.95
N GLY A 38 17.05 6.89 2.63
CA GLY A 38 18.20 5.98 2.70
C GLY A 38 17.87 4.59 3.23
N GLY A 39 16.90 4.47 4.13
CA GLY A 39 16.43 3.17 4.63
C GLY A 39 15.65 2.37 3.58
N ILE A 40 14.98 3.03 2.67
CA ILE A 40 14.29 2.41 1.53
C ILE A 40 15.31 1.96 0.49
N GLU A 41 16.28 2.80 0.17
CA GLU A 41 17.36 2.50 -0.78
C GLU A 41 18.26 1.37 -0.28
N ALA A 42 18.50 1.29 1.02
CA ALA A 42 19.33 0.25 1.63
C ALA A 42 18.79 -1.18 1.44
N VAL A 43 17.48 -1.34 1.23
CA VAL A 43 16.88 -2.65 0.90
C VAL A 43 16.78 -2.90 -0.60
N GLY A 44 17.30 -2.00 -1.44
CA GLY A 44 17.31 -2.13 -2.90
C GLY A 44 16.07 -1.55 -3.59
N ALA A 45 15.21 -0.84 -2.88
CA ALA A 45 14.04 -0.19 -3.45
C ALA A 45 14.33 1.26 -3.88
N GLU A 46 13.59 1.76 -4.85
CA GLU A 46 13.60 3.18 -5.26
C GLU A 46 12.83 4.00 -4.21
N ALA A 47 13.45 5.02 -3.64
CA ALA A 47 12.79 5.91 -2.71
C ALA A 47 12.15 7.11 -3.44
N VAL A 48 10.90 7.42 -3.09
CA VAL A 48 10.19 8.61 -3.58
C VAL A 48 9.64 9.38 -2.39
N ILE A 49 9.92 10.69 -2.37
CA ILE A 49 9.32 11.57 -1.38
C ILE A 49 7.88 11.86 -1.81
N GLY A 50 6.94 11.49 -0.96
CA GLY A 50 5.52 11.68 -1.20
C GLY A 50 4.71 11.52 0.08
N ASP A 51 3.62 12.28 0.18
CA ASP A 51 2.74 12.31 1.33
C ASP A 51 1.32 11.89 0.92
N PRO A 52 0.79 10.78 1.45
CA PRO A 52 -0.57 10.35 1.13
C PRO A 52 -1.65 11.32 1.63
N ASP A 53 -1.34 12.22 2.55
CA ASP A 53 -2.24 13.32 2.93
C ASP A 53 -2.30 14.42 1.84
N VAL A 54 -1.27 14.51 1.01
CA VAL A 54 -1.21 15.38 -0.17
C VAL A 54 -1.06 14.51 -1.42
N VAL A 55 -2.16 13.92 -1.88
CA VAL A 55 -2.19 12.87 -2.92
C VAL A 55 -1.47 13.28 -4.21
N ALA A 56 -1.45 14.56 -4.56
CA ALA A 56 -0.72 15.06 -5.73
C ALA A 56 0.78 14.73 -5.68
N THR A 57 1.39 14.63 -4.49
CA THR A 57 2.81 14.30 -4.33
C THR A 57 3.14 12.86 -4.72
N LEU A 58 2.13 11.98 -4.80
CA LEU A 58 2.28 10.58 -5.17
C LEU A 58 2.20 10.33 -6.68
N ALA A 59 1.91 11.35 -7.49
CA ALA A 59 1.69 11.17 -8.93
C ALA A 59 2.89 10.49 -9.62
N ARG A 60 4.11 10.95 -9.35
CA ARG A 60 5.35 10.35 -9.92
C ARG A 60 5.63 8.94 -9.39
N ALA A 61 5.18 8.65 -8.16
CA ALA A 61 5.36 7.33 -7.58
C ALA A 61 4.54 6.26 -8.31
N LEU A 62 3.42 6.64 -8.93
CA LEU A 62 2.52 5.75 -9.66
C LEU A 62 2.98 5.39 -11.08
N ASP A 63 4.03 6.05 -11.60
CA ASP A 63 4.52 5.81 -12.96
C ASP A 63 4.98 4.35 -13.15
N HIS A 64 4.36 3.67 -14.11
CA HIS A 64 4.65 2.28 -14.48
C HIS A 64 4.46 1.25 -13.35
N VAL A 65 3.65 1.54 -12.36
CA VAL A 65 3.32 0.63 -11.25
C VAL A 65 2.31 -0.40 -11.70
N THR A 66 2.55 -1.66 -11.33
CA THR A 66 1.63 -2.78 -11.57
C THR A 66 0.76 -3.07 -10.36
N VAL A 67 1.35 -3.10 -9.15
CA VAL A 67 0.63 -3.29 -7.89
C VAL A 67 0.96 -2.17 -6.92
N ALA A 68 -0.06 -1.62 -6.29
CA ALA A 68 0.08 -0.61 -5.25
C ALA A 68 -0.31 -1.18 -3.88
N CYS A 69 0.60 -1.09 -2.92
CA CYS A 69 0.40 -1.46 -1.52
C CYS A 69 0.19 -0.19 -0.69
N ILE A 70 -0.97 -0.03 -0.11
CA ILE A 70 -1.33 1.09 0.76
C ILE A 70 -1.15 0.64 2.20
N LEU A 71 0.02 0.90 2.78
CA LEU A 71 0.42 0.44 4.11
C LEU A 71 0.32 1.58 5.14
N LEU A 72 -0.89 1.99 5.42
CA LEU A 72 -1.21 3.12 6.31
C LEU A 72 -1.98 2.70 7.57
N GLY A 73 -2.08 1.40 7.83
CA GLY A 73 -2.81 0.86 8.98
C GLY A 73 -2.19 1.21 10.35
N SER A 74 -0.93 1.64 10.37
CA SER A 74 -0.25 2.12 11.57
C SER A 74 0.32 3.53 11.39
N ALA A 75 -0.27 4.32 10.51
CA ALA A 75 0.08 5.72 10.32
C ALA A 75 -0.17 6.53 11.60
N THR A 76 0.64 7.57 11.81
CA THR A 76 0.53 8.50 12.93
C THR A 76 0.05 9.86 12.45
N GLY A 77 -0.72 10.53 13.27
CA GLY A 77 -1.27 11.86 12.99
C GLY A 77 -2.40 12.22 13.95
N THR A 78 -3.01 13.36 13.74
CA THR A 78 -4.21 13.75 14.48
C THR A 78 -5.39 12.86 14.08
N PRO A 79 -6.43 12.72 14.93
CA PRO A 79 -7.63 11.96 14.58
C PRO A 79 -8.25 12.40 13.25
N ALA A 80 -8.28 13.70 12.96
CA ALA A 80 -8.81 14.24 11.72
C ALA A 80 -7.95 13.85 10.51
N GLN A 81 -6.62 13.87 10.64
CA GLN A 81 -5.70 13.43 9.59
C GLN A 81 -5.87 11.94 9.30
N LEU A 82 -5.94 11.10 10.33
CA LEU A 82 -6.13 9.66 10.17
C LEU A 82 -7.49 9.33 9.55
N ALA A 83 -8.55 10.03 9.95
CA ALA A 83 -9.87 9.88 9.34
C ALA A 83 -9.85 10.25 7.84
N ALA A 84 -9.24 11.36 7.48
CA ALA A 84 -9.10 11.78 6.08
C ALA A 84 -8.26 10.79 5.27
N LEU A 85 -7.18 10.27 5.85
CA LEU A 85 -6.24 9.36 5.19
C LEU A 85 -6.92 8.05 4.76
N HIS A 86 -7.89 7.57 5.56
CA HIS A 86 -8.65 6.34 5.28
C HIS A 86 -10.05 6.59 4.67
N SER A 87 -10.33 7.81 4.25
CA SER A 87 -11.58 8.20 3.58
C SER A 87 -11.33 9.08 2.35
N THR A 88 -11.37 10.39 2.48
CA THR A 88 -11.28 11.32 1.34
C THR A 88 -9.95 11.25 0.60
N ARG A 89 -8.82 11.12 1.30
CA ARG A 89 -7.49 10.97 0.68
C ARG A 89 -7.35 9.62 -0.01
N LEU A 90 -7.83 8.56 0.63
CA LEU A 90 -7.86 7.23 0.03
C LEU A 90 -8.68 7.20 -1.25
N GLU A 91 -9.87 7.82 -1.25
CA GLU A 91 -10.71 7.90 -2.43
C GLU A 91 -10.03 8.65 -3.58
N MET A 92 -9.39 9.78 -3.30
CA MET A 92 -8.60 10.52 -4.29
C MET A 92 -7.46 9.69 -4.86
N LEU A 93 -6.77 8.93 -4.00
CA LEU A 93 -5.67 8.07 -4.39
C LEU A 93 -6.16 6.93 -5.29
N LEU A 94 -7.23 6.24 -4.91
CA LEU A 94 -7.85 5.17 -5.72
C LEU A 94 -8.30 5.69 -7.08
N THR A 95 -8.93 6.86 -7.13
CA THR A 95 -9.34 7.50 -8.38
C THR A 95 -8.15 7.73 -9.31
N ARG A 96 -7.01 8.20 -8.77
CA ARG A 96 -5.79 8.37 -9.57
C ARG A 96 -5.21 7.03 -10.04
N MET A 97 -5.21 6.00 -9.18
CA MET A 97 -4.68 4.69 -9.53
C MET A 97 -5.43 4.03 -10.68
N ILE A 98 -6.76 4.20 -10.74
CA ILE A 98 -7.61 3.63 -11.78
C ILE A 98 -7.20 4.10 -13.19
N ASP A 99 -6.73 5.34 -13.30
CA ASP A 99 -6.28 5.94 -14.57
C ASP A 99 -4.80 5.65 -14.91
N THR A 100 -4.16 4.74 -14.17
CA THR A 100 -2.75 4.38 -14.37
C THR A 100 -2.57 2.93 -14.85
N THR A 101 -1.34 2.44 -14.80
CA THR A 101 -1.00 1.05 -15.10
C THR A 101 -1.26 0.09 -13.94
N VAL A 102 -1.77 0.55 -12.80
CA VAL A 102 -2.06 -0.27 -11.63
C VAL A 102 -3.13 -1.33 -11.97
N ARG A 103 -2.81 -2.58 -11.70
CA ARG A 103 -3.65 -3.76 -11.98
C ARG A 103 -3.90 -4.60 -10.74
N GLY A 104 -3.47 -4.14 -9.58
CA GLY A 104 -3.72 -4.79 -8.30
C GLY A 104 -3.50 -3.82 -7.15
N ILE A 105 -4.31 -3.94 -6.10
CA ILE A 105 -4.22 -3.10 -4.90
C ILE A 105 -4.19 -3.99 -3.66
N VAL A 106 -3.24 -3.71 -2.76
CA VAL A 106 -3.19 -4.27 -1.42
C VAL A 106 -3.41 -3.13 -0.42
N TYR A 107 -4.39 -3.26 0.44
CA TYR A 107 -4.70 -2.27 1.46
C TYR A 107 -4.54 -2.88 2.85
N GLU A 108 -3.73 -2.24 3.70
CA GLU A 108 -3.53 -2.65 5.09
C GLU A 108 -4.77 -2.30 5.92
N ALA A 109 -5.60 -3.31 6.18
CA ALA A 109 -6.87 -3.18 6.87
C ALA A 109 -6.79 -3.53 8.38
N GLU A 110 -5.57 -3.70 8.89
CA GLU A 110 -5.28 -3.96 10.31
C GLU A 110 -4.01 -3.22 10.72
N GLY A 111 -3.99 -2.68 11.93
CA GLY A 111 -2.85 -1.92 12.44
C GLY A 111 -3.19 -1.22 13.76
N THR A 112 -2.50 -0.13 14.07
CA THR A 112 -2.72 0.67 15.28
C THR A 112 -3.73 1.80 15.10
N VAL A 113 -4.12 2.12 13.87
CA VAL A 113 -5.21 3.06 13.57
C VAL A 113 -6.53 2.47 14.04
N ASP A 114 -7.47 3.32 14.42
CA ASP A 114 -8.83 2.91 14.85
C ASP A 114 -9.41 1.88 13.86
N PRO A 115 -9.79 0.69 14.33
CA PRO A 115 -10.37 -0.36 13.49
C PRO A 115 -11.56 0.10 12.66
N ALA A 116 -12.38 1.02 13.18
CA ALA A 116 -13.53 1.55 12.46
C ALA A 116 -13.10 2.33 11.20
N LEU A 117 -11.99 3.09 11.27
CA LEU A 117 -11.42 3.79 10.12
C LEU A 117 -10.85 2.81 9.10
N LEU A 118 -10.16 1.76 9.55
CA LEU A 118 -9.59 0.73 8.68
C LEU A 118 -10.69 -0.08 7.98
N ASP A 119 -11.76 -0.42 8.68
CA ASP A 119 -12.92 -1.12 8.11
C ASP A 119 -13.63 -0.25 7.05
N ALA A 120 -13.83 1.03 7.33
CA ALA A 120 -14.40 1.98 6.38
C ALA A 120 -13.50 2.15 5.14
N GLY A 121 -12.18 2.26 5.33
CA GLY A 121 -11.20 2.31 4.24
C GLY A 121 -11.21 1.03 3.40
N GLY A 122 -11.26 -0.13 4.04
CA GLY A 122 -11.38 -1.42 3.37
C GLY A 122 -12.66 -1.55 2.53
N ALA A 123 -13.79 -1.07 3.05
CA ALA A 123 -15.05 -1.03 2.31
C ALA A 123 -14.96 -0.11 1.08
N LEU A 124 -14.30 1.03 1.20
CA LEU A 124 -14.06 1.96 0.10
C LEU A 124 -13.16 1.33 -0.99
N VAL A 125 -12.05 0.69 -0.60
CA VAL A 125 -11.17 -0.03 -1.53
C VAL A 125 -11.96 -1.11 -2.27
N ARG A 126 -12.74 -1.92 -1.55
CA ARG A 126 -13.60 -2.95 -2.13
C ARG A 126 -14.52 -2.36 -3.19
N ALA A 127 -15.31 -1.36 -2.83
CA ALA A 127 -16.30 -0.76 -3.72
C ALA A 127 -15.65 -0.21 -5.01
N ARG A 128 -14.54 0.54 -4.86
CA ARG A 128 -13.86 1.16 -6.01
C ARG A 128 -13.16 0.14 -6.90
N CYS A 129 -12.56 -0.90 -6.31
CA CYS A 129 -11.86 -1.95 -7.05
C CYS A 129 -12.86 -2.87 -7.78
N GLU A 130 -13.98 -3.23 -7.15
CA GLU A 130 -15.02 -4.03 -7.79
C GLU A 130 -15.65 -3.29 -8.98
N ASP A 131 -15.96 -2.00 -8.82
CA ASP A 131 -16.48 -1.15 -9.89
C ASP A 131 -15.52 -1.04 -11.08
N SER A 132 -14.22 -0.92 -10.80
CA SER A 132 -13.16 -0.79 -11.81
C SER A 132 -12.58 -2.13 -12.28
N ARG A 133 -13.02 -3.26 -11.72
CA ARG A 133 -12.52 -4.62 -11.99
C ARG A 133 -11.01 -4.76 -11.75
N ILE A 134 -10.51 -4.07 -10.72
CA ILE A 134 -9.12 -4.19 -10.28
C ILE A 134 -9.06 -5.19 -9.14
N PRO A 135 -8.25 -6.26 -9.23
CA PRO A 135 -8.00 -7.18 -8.12
C PRO A 135 -7.48 -6.44 -6.88
N TYR A 136 -7.97 -6.82 -5.71
CA TYR A 136 -7.55 -6.21 -4.45
C TYR A 136 -7.46 -7.23 -3.32
N VAL A 137 -6.61 -6.96 -2.35
CA VAL A 137 -6.51 -7.71 -1.10
C VAL A 137 -6.60 -6.75 0.08
N LEU A 138 -7.48 -7.06 1.02
CA LEU A 138 -7.51 -6.41 2.32
C LEU A 138 -6.60 -7.20 3.26
N LEU A 139 -5.42 -6.65 3.53
CA LEU A 139 -4.41 -7.30 4.37
C LEU A 139 -4.82 -7.17 5.85
N ARG A 140 -5.16 -8.29 6.47
CA ARG A 140 -5.57 -8.41 7.87
C ARG A 140 -4.63 -9.33 8.65
N THR A 141 -3.35 -9.25 8.39
CA THR A 141 -2.34 -10.01 9.12
C THR A 141 -1.89 -9.23 10.34
N GLY A 142 -2.01 -9.81 11.52
CA GLY A 142 -1.60 -9.18 12.77
C GLY A 142 -0.15 -8.70 12.74
N THR A 143 0.11 -7.57 13.39
CA THR A 143 1.40 -6.86 13.31
C THR A 143 2.44 -7.32 14.35
N SER A 144 2.10 -8.26 15.20
CA SER A 144 2.95 -8.73 16.32
C SER A 144 4.14 -9.58 15.86
N ASP A 145 4.01 -10.29 14.74
CA ASP A 145 5.08 -11.09 14.15
C ASP A 145 5.47 -10.50 12.79
N ALA A 146 6.66 -9.89 12.75
CA ALA A 146 7.16 -9.22 11.55
C ALA A 146 7.39 -10.19 10.38
N ALA A 147 7.83 -11.43 10.65
CA ALA A 147 8.08 -12.42 9.61
C ALA A 147 6.75 -12.93 9.02
N ALA A 148 5.77 -13.25 9.86
CA ALA A 148 4.45 -13.68 9.43
C ALA A 148 3.72 -12.56 8.67
N TRP A 149 3.83 -11.32 9.15
CA TRP A 149 3.27 -10.16 8.47
C TRP A 149 3.89 -9.97 7.07
N THR A 150 5.22 -10.03 6.98
CA THR A 150 5.95 -9.86 5.71
C THR A 150 5.57 -10.94 4.70
N ALA A 151 5.51 -12.20 5.11
CA ALA A 151 5.08 -13.31 4.25
C ALA A 151 3.63 -13.11 3.77
N GLY A 152 2.71 -12.79 4.68
CA GLY A 152 1.30 -12.55 4.34
C GLY A 152 1.12 -11.35 3.39
N ALA A 153 1.88 -10.27 3.60
CA ALA A 153 1.84 -9.10 2.71
C ALA A 153 2.40 -9.42 1.31
N ALA A 154 3.49 -10.18 1.23
CA ALA A 154 4.06 -10.59 -0.05
C ALA A 154 3.14 -11.57 -0.81
N ASP A 155 2.45 -12.46 -0.11
CA ASP A 155 1.44 -13.35 -0.71
C ASP A 155 0.21 -12.57 -1.17
N ALA A 156 -0.19 -11.51 -0.45
CA ALA A 156 -1.24 -10.60 -0.89
C ALA A 156 -0.88 -9.90 -2.21
N VAL A 157 0.38 -9.47 -2.37
CA VAL A 157 0.87 -8.90 -3.64
C VAL A 157 0.80 -9.92 -4.77
N THR A 158 1.22 -11.16 -4.52
CA THR A 158 1.12 -12.25 -5.50
C THR A 158 -0.34 -12.50 -5.91
N SER A 159 -1.25 -12.59 -4.95
CA SER A 159 -2.69 -12.77 -5.22
C SER A 159 -3.27 -11.62 -6.04
N ALA A 160 -2.87 -10.37 -5.75
CA ALA A 160 -3.30 -9.20 -6.52
C ALA A 160 -2.75 -9.22 -7.96
N LEU A 161 -1.54 -9.72 -8.18
CA LEU A 161 -0.95 -9.88 -9.51
C LEU A 161 -1.65 -10.97 -10.33
N ASP A 162 -1.99 -12.08 -9.72
CA ASP A 162 -2.59 -13.24 -10.39
C ASP A 162 -4.09 -13.05 -10.67
N GLY A 163 -4.68 -11.96 -10.21
CA GLY A 163 -6.12 -11.69 -10.36
C GLY A 163 -7.00 -12.58 -9.47
N ASP A 164 -6.42 -13.37 -8.58
CA ASP A 164 -7.13 -14.30 -7.68
C ASP A 164 -7.74 -13.59 -6.46
N ALA A 165 -7.57 -12.29 -6.40
CA ALA A 165 -7.82 -11.44 -5.24
C ALA A 165 -9.25 -10.89 -5.12
N ALA A 166 -10.21 -11.40 -5.88
CA ALA A 166 -11.61 -11.00 -5.75
C ALA A 166 -12.20 -11.56 -4.44
N GLY A 167 -12.05 -10.81 -3.36
CA GLY A 167 -12.89 -10.96 -2.17
C GLY A 167 -12.70 -12.21 -1.31
N ARG A 168 -11.52 -12.78 -1.20
CA ARG A 168 -11.25 -13.80 -0.18
C ARG A 168 -10.79 -13.15 1.13
N ARG A 169 -11.79 -13.00 2.02
CA ARG A 169 -11.86 -12.91 3.50
C ARG A 169 -10.60 -12.50 4.26
#